data_a6a4ea34c0c8fdc69fee5104c1e1b525
#
_entry.id   a6a4ea34c0c8fdc69fee5104c1e1b525
#
_cell.length_a   1.000
_cell.length_b   1.000
_cell.length_c   1.000
_cell.angle_alpha   90.00
_cell.angle_beta   90.00
_cell.angle_gamma   90.00
#
_symmetry.space_group_name_H-M   'P 1'
#
loop_
_entity.id
_entity.type
_entity.pdbx_description
1 polymer ?
#
loop_
_entity_poly.entity_id
_entity_poly.type
_entity_poly.pdbx_seq_one_letter_code
_entity_poly.pdbx_strand_id
1 'polypeptide(L)'
;NGFVKAMNDKTRELNLKDPQFQTPAGLDSYGHYSTVHDIAILAAIAMDNPTFKKMVNTKTISVSDTTNTITHDLETINELLGNLDGLIGVKTGWTELAGECLVTYTKRGNQEIITVILGSQDRFGESTQLIEWAFNNHHWLEVPLATH
;
A
#
# COMPACT_ATOMS: atom_id res chain seq x y z
N ASN A 1 1.49 -12.40 -21.42
CA ASN A 1 2.29 -11.30 -20.93
C ASN A 1 3.11 -11.78 -19.72
N GLY A 2 4.45 -11.84 -19.88
CA GLY A 2 5.36 -12.44 -18.89
C GLY A 2 5.30 -11.77 -17.51
N PHE A 3 5.11 -10.45 -17.45
CA PHE A 3 5.06 -9.71 -16.19
C PHE A 3 3.79 -10.05 -15.37
N VAL A 4 2.62 -10.07 -15.99
CA VAL A 4 1.37 -10.47 -15.32
C VAL A 4 1.44 -11.92 -14.82
N LYS A 5 2.08 -12.81 -15.61
CA LYS A 5 2.35 -14.18 -15.14
C LYS A 5 3.22 -14.16 -13.89
N ALA A 6 4.30 -13.38 -13.86
CA ALA A 6 5.18 -13.27 -12.69
C ALA A 6 4.45 -12.70 -11.46
N MET A 7 3.55 -11.70 -11.64
CA MET A 7 2.69 -11.21 -10.56
C MET A 7 1.85 -12.34 -9.97
N ASN A 8 1.14 -13.11 -10.80
CA ASN A 8 0.30 -14.21 -10.33
C ASN A 8 1.10 -15.42 -9.80
N ASP A 9 2.32 -15.65 -10.32
CA ASP A 9 3.23 -16.65 -9.74
C ASP A 9 3.64 -16.25 -8.32
N LYS A 10 3.93 -14.95 -8.11
CA LYS A 10 4.32 -14.42 -6.80
C LYS A 10 3.19 -14.53 -5.77
N THR A 11 1.94 -14.30 -6.15
CA THR A 11 0.81 -14.50 -5.22
C THR A 11 0.69 -15.95 -4.76
N ARG A 12 0.90 -16.90 -5.66
CA ARG A 12 0.92 -18.34 -5.31
C ARG A 12 2.08 -18.70 -4.40
N GLU A 13 3.28 -18.18 -4.68
CA GLU A 13 4.45 -18.35 -3.82
C GLU A 13 4.21 -17.86 -2.39
N LEU A 14 3.47 -16.75 -2.27
CA LEU A 14 3.09 -16.14 -0.99
C LEU A 14 1.85 -16.80 -0.35
N ASN A 15 1.31 -17.85 -0.94
CA ASN A 15 0.09 -18.55 -0.51
C ASN A 15 -1.15 -17.63 -0.40
N LEU A 16 -1.21 -16.58 -1.21
CA LEU A 16 -2.40 -15.74 -1.33
C LEU A 16 -3.44 -16.48 -2.16
N LYS A 17 -4.67 -16.54 -1.67
CA LYS A 17 -5.69 -17.45 -2.25
C LYS A 17 -6.50 -16.80 -3.36
N ASP A 18 -6.74 -15.50 -3.24
CA ASP A 18 -7.78 -14.84 -4.01
C ASP A 18 -7.29 -13.81 -5.04
N PRO A 19 -6.04 -13.26 -5.03
CA PRO A 19 -5.68 -12.25 -6.01
C PRO A 19 -5.47 -12.86 -7.38
N GLN A 20 -6.08 -12.22 -8.39
CA GLN A 20 -5.85 -12.52 -9.79
C GLN A 20 -5.57 -11.22 -10.55
N PHE A 21 -4.36 -11.11 -11.07
CA PHE A 21 -3.94 -9.95 -11.83
C PHE A 21 -4.05 -10.20 -13.33
N GLN A 22 -4.63 -9.22 -14.06
CA GLN A 22 -4.78 -9.26 -15.52
C GLN A 22 -3.95 -8.17 -16.19
N THR A 23 -3.66 -7.09 -15.46
CA THR A 23 -2.86 -5.97 -15.95
C THR A 23 -1.78 -5.60 -14.94
N PRO A 24 -0.61 -5.09 -15.36
CA PRO A 24 0.43 -4.63 -14.44
C PRO A 24 0.13 -3.25 -13.84
N ALA A 25 -0.76 -2.48 -14.46
CA ALA A 25 -1.06 -1.09 -14.10
C ALA A 25 -2.26 -0.94 -13.15
N GLY A 26 -3.01 -2.02 -12.88
CA GLY A 26 -4.21 -1.96 -12.03
C GLY A 26 -5.42 -1.31 -12.71
N LEU A 27 -5.44 -1.25 -14.03
CA LEU A 27 -6.61 -0.81 -14.79
C LEU A 27 -7.70 -1.88 -14.79
N ASP A 28 -8.95 -1.44 -14.94
CA ASP A 28 -10.10 -2.33 -15.02
C ASP A 28 -9.92 -3.40 -16.10
N SER A 29 -10.12 -4.64 -15.72
CA SER A 29 -10.07 -5.79 -16.63
C SER A 29 -10.90 -6.93 -16.06
N TYR A 30 -11.58 -7.66 -16.92
CA TYR A 30 -12.34 -8.84 -16.51
C TYR A 30 -11.43 -9.84 -15.77
N GLY A 31 -11.84 -10.26 -14.57
CA GLY A 31 -11.06 -11.18 -13.75
C GLY A 31 -9.85 -10.55 -13.02
N HIS A 32 -9.73 -9.21 -12.99
CA HIS A 32 -8.73 -8.51 -12.18
C HIS A 32 -9.32 -8.19 -10.80
N TYR A 33 -8.92 -8.92 -9.77
CA TYR A 33 -9.46 -8.75 -8.42
C TYR A 33 -8.45 -9.15 -7.34
N SER A 34 -8.70 -8.68 -6.12
CA SER A 34 -8.01 -9.08 -4.90
C SER A 34 -8.93 -8.91 -3.69
N THR A 35 -8.43 -9.24 -2.49
CA THR A 35 -9.10 -9.01 -1.21
C THR A 35 -8.30 -8.04 -0.36
N VAL A 36 -8.94 -7.40 0.62
CA VAL A 36 -8.25 -6.54 1.61
C VAL A 36 -7.18 -7.31 2.37
N HIS A 37 -7.43 -8.57 2.70
CA HIS A 37 -6.48 -9.45 3.38
C HIS A 37 -5.22 -9.69 2.55
N ASP A 38 -5.37 -10.09 1.28
CA ASP A 38 -4.22 -10.40 0.43
C ASP A 38 -3.41 -9.15 0.09
N ILE A 39 -4.07 -8.01 -0.13
CA ILE A 39 -3.39 -6.73 -0.32
C ILE A 39 -2.64 -6.29 0.94
N ALA A 40 -3.17 -6.54 2.14
CA ALA A 40 -2.46 -6.24 3.40
C ALA A 40 -1.17 -7.07 3.52
N ILE A 41 -1.21 -8.36 3.18
CA ILE A 41 -0.02 -9.23 3.18
C ILE A 41 1.00 -8.74 2.15
N LEU A 42 0.56 -8.45 0.93
CA LEU A 42 1.45 -7.90 -0.12
C LEU A 42 2.10 -6.59 0.32
N ALA A 43 1.33 -5.70 0.95
CA ALA A 43 1.84 -4.44 1.48
C ALA A 43 2.87 -4.67 2.59
N ALA A 44 2.63 -5.59 3.52
CA ALA A 44 3.57 -5.93 4.59
C ALA A 44 4.92 -6.38 4.01
N ILE A 45 4.89 -7.34 3.07
CA ILE A 45 6.10 -7.85 2.41
C ILE A 45 6.81 -6.74 1.61
N ALA A 46 6.06 -5.90 0.91
CA ALA A 46 6.65 -4.81 0.13
C ALA A 46 7.32 -3.76 1.03
N MET A 47 6.75 -3.49 2.22
CA MET A 47 7.29 -2.52 3.17
C MET A 47 8.59 -2.99 3.85
N ASP A 48 8.93 -4.27 3.80
CA ASP A 48 10.24 -4.80 4.22
C ASP A 48 11.36 -4.38 3.25
N ASN A 49 11.02 -4.00 2.02
CA ASN A 49 11.99 -3.49 1.07
C ASN A 49 12.28 -2.01 1.32
N PRO A 50 13.52 -1.62 1.70
CA PRO A 50 13.84 -0.24 2.06
C PRO A 50 13.70 0.74 0.88
N THR A 51 13.97 0.28 -0.34
CA THR A 51 13.79 1.11 -1.54
C THR A 51 12.32 1.40 -1.78
N PHE A 52 11.47 0.38 -1.72
CA PHE A 52 10.02 0.56 -1.84
C PHE A 52 9.49 1.49 -0.74
N LYS A 53 9.87 1.23 0.51
CA LYS A 53 9.48 2.06 1.67
C LYS A 53 9.87 3.54 1.48
N LYS A 54 11.08 3.80 0.97
CA LYS A 54 11.52 5.16 0.64
C LYS A 54 10.66 5.78 -0.45
N MET A 55 10.36 5.04 -1.52
CA MET A 55 9.56 5.54 -2.63
C MET A 55 8.14 5.94 -2.20
N VAL A 56 7.45 5.06 -1.46
CA VAL A 56 6.07 5.33 -1.03
C VAL A 56 5.96 6.41 0.04
N ASN A 57 7.06 6.71 0.75
CA ASN A 57 7.14 7.79 1.75
C ASN A 57 7.62 9.13 1.14
N THR A 58 7.82 9.18 -0.18
CA THR A 58 8.25 10.42 -0.84
C THR A 58 7.04 11.26 -1.20
N LYS A 59 6.93 12.45 -0.57
CA LYS A 59 5.83 13.39 -0.84
C LYS A 59 6.02 14.13 -2.15
N THR A 60 7.22 14.66 -2.38
CA THR A 60 7.58 15.38 -3.60
C THR A 60 8.97 14.98 -4.05
N ILE A 61 9.18 14.92 -5.35
CA ILE A 61 10.51 14.65 -5.94
C ILE A 61 10.58 15.19 -7.36
N SER A 62 11.71 15.82 -7.70
CA SER A 62 12.05 16.15 -9.09
C SER A 62 12.89 15.02 -9.69
N VAL A 63 12.46 14.49 -10.82
CA VAL A 63 13.18 13.45 -11.57
C VAL A 63 13.48 13.94 -12.98
N SER A 64 14.69 13.68 -13.45
CA SER A 64 15.11 14.05 -14.80
C SER A 64 15.41 12.79 -15.62
N ASP A 65 15.32 12.94 -16.93
CA ASP A 65 15.81 11.94 -17.85
C ASP A 65 17.34 11.79 -17.76
N THR A 66 17.92 10.78 -18.38
CA THR A 66 19.36 10.49 -18.31
C THR A 66 20.22 11.58 -18.93
N THR A 67 19.64 12.46 -19.72
CA THR A 67 20.32 13.58 -20.38
C THR A 67 20.12 14.90 -19.62
N ASN A 68 19.33 14.93 -18.57
CA ASN A 68 18.91 16.13 -17.83
C ASN A 68 18.23 17.20 -18.70
N THR A 69 17.62 16.80 -19.80
CA THR A 69 16.91 17.72 -20.71
C THR A 69 15.45 17.88 -20.35
N ILE A 70 14.85 16.86 -19.71
CA ILE A 70 13.45 16.89 -19.28
C ILE A 70 13.41 16.60 -17.78
N THR A 71 12.80 17.50 -17.02
CA THR A 71 12.59 17.35 -15.57
C THR A 71 11.10 17.31 -15.28
N HIS A 72 10.69 16.39 -14.43
CA HIS A 72 9.33 16.26 -13.90
C HIS A 72 9.33 16.48 -12.40
N ASP A 73 8.55 17.44 -11.95
CA ASP A 73 8.23 17.63 -10.54
C ASP A 73 7.01 16.78 -10.23
N LEU A 74 7.21 15.81 -9.35
CA LEU A 74 6.19 14.85 -8.96
C LEU A 74 5.75 15.12 -7.52
N GLU A 75 4.45 15.07 -7.28
CA GLU A 75 3.84 15.14 -5.96
C GLU A 75 2.90 13.95 -5.76
N THR A 76 2.89 13.41 -4.54
CA THR A 76 1.99 12.33 -4.19
C THR A 76 0.53 12.80 -4.20
N ILE A 77 -0.36 11.93 -4.68
CA ILE A 77 -1.80 12.14 -4.56
C ILE A 77 -2.37 11.55 -3.26
N ASN A 78 -1.52 10.98 -2.40
CA ASN A 78 -1.94 10.50 -1.08
C ASN A 78 -2.01 11.68 -0.11
N GLU A 79 -3.20 12.24 0.07
CA GLU A 79 -3.45 13.41 0.91
C GLU A 79 -3.09 13.20 2.40
N LEU A 80 -3.03 11.95 2.85
CA LEU A 80 -2.66 11.62 4.23
C LEU A 80 -1.16 11.68 4.45
N LEU A 81 -0.33 11.56 3.39
CA LEU A 81 1.12 11.54 3.53
C LEU A 81 1.66 12.92 3.95
N GLY A 82 2.24 12.97 5.15
CA GLY A 82 2.70 14.19 5.78
C GLY A 82 1.60 15.02 6.50
N ASN A 83 0.35 14.54 6.49
CA ASN A 83 -0.78 15.18 7.18
C ASN A 83 -1.35 14.29 8.31
N LEU A 84 -1.21 12.96 8.21
CA LEU A 84 -1.60 12.04 9.28
C LEU A 84 -0.36 11.56 10.04
N ASP A 85 -0.40 11.66 11.37
CA ASP A 85 0.71 11.28 12.23
C ASP A 85 1.13 9.82 12.03
N GLY A 86 2.43 9.63 11.80
CA GLY A 86 3.04 8.31 11.61
C GLY A 86 2.79 7.65 10.25
N LEU A 87 2.04 8.26 9.32
CA LEU A 87 1.80 7.69 8.01
C LEU A 87 3.07 7.68 7.14
N ILE A 88 3.41 6.52 6.59
CA ILE A 88 4.60 6.31 5.74
C ILE A 88 4.24 6.05 4.27
N GLY A 89 3.08 5.55 3.97
CA GLY A 89 2.62 5.21 2.62
C GLY A 89 1.30 4.46 2.71
N VAL A 90 0.85 3.70 1.70
CA VAL A 90 1.61 2.97 0.67
C VAL A 90 1.14 3.36 -0.74
N LYS A 91 -0.15 3.08 -1.08
CA LYS A 91 -0.66 3.23 -2.45
C LYS A 91 -2.13 3.63 -2.49
N THR A 92 -2.41 4.65 -3.26
CA THR A 92 -3.76 5.03 -3.67
C THR A 92 -4.15 4.33 -4.96
N GLY A 93 -5.44 4.07 -5.17
CA GLY A 93 -5.99 3.57 -6.41
C GLY A 93 -7.38 4.13 -6.66
N TRP A 94 -7.74 4.29 -7.91
CA TRP A 94 -9.09 4.58 -8.34
C TRP A 94 -9.31 4.09 -9.76
N THR A 95 -10.41 3.41 -9.97
CA THR A 95 -10.96 3.11 -11.30
C THR A 95 -12.49 3.18 -11.23
N GLU A 96 -13.14 3.25 -12.37
CA GLU A 96 -14.59 3.37 -12.42
C GLU A 96 -15.30 2.15 -11.82
N LEU A 97 -14.76 0.95 -12.00
CA LEU A 97 -15.33 -0.28 -11.45
C LEU A 97 -14.90 -0.56 -10.01
N ALA A 98 -13.67 -0.23 -9.64
CA ALA A 98 -13.15 -0.52 -8.30
C ALA A 98 -13.54 0.53 -7.25
N GLY A 99 -13.90 1.75 -7.66
CA GLY A 99 -14.07 2.88 -6.74
C GLY A 99 -12.74 3.34 -6.15
N GLU A 100 -12.80 4.06 -5.05
CA GLU A 100 -11.62 4.55 -4.34
C GLU A 100 -10.98 3.45 -3.50
N CYS A 101 -9.66 3.31 -3.62
CA CYS A 101 -8.88 2.33 -2.88
C CYS A 101 -7.68 3.00 -2.23
N LEU A 102 -7.33 2.55 -1.02
CA LEU A 102 -6.15 3.03 -0.30
C LEU A 102 -5.55 1.92 0.56
N VAL A 103 -4.25 1.76 0.40
CA VAL A 103 -3.42 0.97 1.32
C VAL A 103 -2.57 1.92 2.12
N THR A 104 -2.59 1.83 3.45
CA THR A 104 -1.74 2.64 4.31
C THR A 104 -0.80 1.77 5.14
N TYR A 105 0.34 2.33 5.50
CA TYR A 105 1.25 1.83 6.51
C TYR A 105 1.55 2.97 7.47
N THR A 106 1.19 2.78 8.73
CA THR A 106 1.33 3.81 9.77
C THR A 106 2.16 3.27 10.92
N LYS A 107 3.13 4.05 11.38
CA LYS A 107 4.01 3.71 12.49
C LYS A 107 3.98 4.82 13.53
N ARG A 108 3.64 4.46 14.78
CA ARG A 108 3.69 5.34 15.96
C ARG A 108 4.51 4.67 17.06
N GLY A 109 5.69 5.18 17.36
CA GLY A 109 6.64 4.51 18.24
C GLY A 109 7.04 3.13 17.70
N ASN A 110 6.82 2.08 18.49
CA ASN A 110 7.07 0.68 18.09
C ASN A 110 5.84 -0.02 17.52
N GLN A 111 4.73 0.69 17.36
CA GLN A 111 3.48 0.15 16.87
C GLN A 111 3.35 0.42 15.38
N GLU A 112 3.03 -0.61 14.62
CA GLU A 112 2.88 -0.55 13.16
C GLU A 112 1.57 -1.20 12.76
N ILE A 113 0.83 -0.53 11.86
CA ILE A 113 -0.40 -1.06 11.30
C ILE A 113 -0.46 -0.84 9.79
N ILE A 114 -1.11 -1.78 9.12
CA ILE A 114 -1.51 -1.64 7.73
C ILE A 114 -3.03 -1.59 7.69
N THR A 115 -3.58 -0.62 6.98
CA THR A 115 -5.01 -0.60 6.65
C THR A 115 -5.20 -0.71 5.14
N VAL A 116 -6.26 -1.40 4.74
CA VAL A 116 -6.65 -1.55 3.33
C VAL A 116 -8.12 -1.24 3.19
N ILE A 117 -8.41 -0.28 2.34
CA ILE A 117 -9.77 0.11 1.95
C ILE A 117 -9.92 -0.11 0.45
N LEU A 118 -10.98 -0.80 0.05
CA LEU A 118 -11.34 -1.06 -1.34
C LEU A 118 -12.80 -0.66 -1.58
N GLY A 119 -13.07 -0.01 -2.70
CA GLY A 119 -14.43 0.35 -3.10
C GLY A 119 -15.07 1.45 -2.24
N SER A 120 -14.28 2.35 -1.69
CA SER A 120 -14.72 3.47 -0.87
C SER A 120 -15.28 4.61 -1.72
N GLN A 121 -16.01 5.50 -1.07
CA GLN A 121 -16.38 6.84 -1.59
C GLN A 121 -15.61 7.96 -0.88
N ASP A 122 -14.88 7.63 0.18
CA ASP A 122 -14.02 8.54 0.96
C ASP A 122 -12.83 7.77 1.54
N ARG A 123 -11.93 7.31 0.68
CA ARG A 123 -10.76 6.50 1.08
C ARG A 123 -9.88 7.17 2.14
N PHE A 124 -9.77 8.50 2.13
CA PHE A 124 -8.91 9.21 3.08
C PHE A 124 -9.59 9.35 4.45
N GLY A 125 -10.86 9.72 4.50
CA GLY A 125 -11.62 9.82 5.74
C GLY A 125 -11.79 8.45 6.41
N GLU A 126 -12.19 7.42 5.65
CA GLU A 126 -12.36 6.06 6.17
C GLU A 126 -11.02 5.48 6.66
N SER A 127 -9.92 5.67 5.93
CA SER A 127 -8.59 5.22 6.37
C SER A 127 -8.15 5.93 7.64
N THR A 128 -8.36 7.23 7.75
CA THR A 128 -8.04 8.00 8.95
C THR A 128 -8.81 7.47 10.16
N GLN A 129 -10.12 7.27 10.03
CA GLN A 129 -10.95 6.73 11.11
C GLN A 129 -10.49 5.34 11.54
N LEU A 130 -10.19 4.45 10.59
CA LEU A 130 -9.72 3.10 10.86
C LEU A 130 -8.35 3.09 11.56
N ILE A 131 -7.42 3.94 11.12
CA ILE A 131 -6.09 4.08 11.73
C ILE A 131 -6.21 4.58 13.17
N GLU A 132 -6.96 5.66 13.40
CA GLU A 132 -7.15 6.22 14.73
C GLU A 132 -7.87 5.23 15.66
N TRP A 133 -8.91 4.55 15.14
CA TRP A 133 -9.59 3.50 15.90
C TRP A 133 -8.62 2.38 16.32
N ALA A 134 -7.76 1.92 15.41
CA ALA A 134 -6.82 0.85 15.70
C ALA A 134 -5.81 1.26 16.80
N PHE A 135 -5.19 2.44 16.70
CA PHE A 135 -4.24 2.90 17.72
C PHE A 135 -4.92 3.20 19.07
N ASN A 136 -6.16 3.66 19.09
CA ASN A 136 -6.87 4.01 20.32
C ASN A 136 -7.48 2.80 21.04
N ASN A 137 -7.73 1.68 20.35
CA ASN A 137 -8.47 0.55 20.91
C ASN A 137 -7.65 -0.75 21.01
N HIS A 138 -6.37 -0.74 20.64
CA HIS A 138 -5.50 -1.91 20.74
C HIS A 138 -4.26 -1.61 21.58
N HIS A 139 -3.80 -2.64 22.29
CA HIS A 139 -2.54 -2.60 23.03
C HIS A 139 -1.58 -3.63 22.43
N TRP A 140 -0.37 -3.18 22.08
CA TRP A 140 0.68 -4.06 21.60
C TRP A 140 1.39 -4.68 22.80
N LEU A 141 1.50 -6.00 22.80
CA LEU A 141 2.23 -6.75 23.81
C LEU A 141 3.53 -7.28 23.19
N GLU A 142 4.65 -6.98 23.81
CA GLU A 142 5.91 -7.63 23.48
C GLU A 142 5.92 -9.01 24.14
N VAL A 143 5.92 -10.07 23.36
CA VAL A 143 6.07 -11.44 23.85
C VAL A 143 7.55 -11.80 23.75
N PRO A 144 8.25 -12.06 24.89
CA PRO A 144 9.64 -12.51 24.84
C PRO A 144 9.71 -13.83 24.07
N LEU A 145 10.58 -13.90 23.05
CA LEU A 145 10.89 -15.16 22.41
C LEU A 145 11.54 -16.08 23.43
N ALA A 146 10.96 -17.25 23.66
CA ALA A 146 11.60 -18.26 24.50
C ALA A 146 12.94 -18.61 23.86
N THR A 147 14.04 -18.30 24.55
CA THR A 147 15.36 -18.78 24.18
C THR A 147 15.42 -20.27 24.46
N HIS A 148 15.47 -21.06 23.39
CA HIS A 148 15.77 -22.50 23.46
C HIS A 148 17.29 -22.73 23.47
#